data_7de44bdbea339dd243c4680ed2a667b8
#
_entry.id   7de44bdbea339dd243c4680ed2a667b8
#
_cell.length_a   1.000
_cell.length_b   1.000
_cell.length_c   1.000
_cell.angle_alpha   90.00
_cell.angle_beta   90.00
_cell.angle_gamma   90.00
#
_symmetry.space_group_name_H-M   'P 1'
#
loop_
_entity.id
_entity.type
_entity.pdbx_description
1 polymer ?
#
loop_
_entity_poly.entity_id
_entity_poly.type
_entity_poly.pdbx_seq_one_letter_code
_entity_poly.pdbx_strand_id
1 'polypeptide(L)'
;LSRTPRVEGGGALQELVAKHSFTYLELCRLMMVLSDNIATNLLITVLGMENINARAEQLGVDEIELNRMMMDFDALAEGRDNHLTALSLARLYKHIFECRDRDAYGREMWNILGRQQFRDILPFYWGKDTRFHHKTGSLDRVEHDGGVLETFRGHFCFILLMSDIDNDRGKELGARVGRI
;
A
#
# COMPACT_ATOMS: atom_id res chain seq x y z
N LEU A 1 -15.27 -12.67 9.67
CA LEU A 1 -15.22 -11.32 10.30
C LEU A 1 -15.65 -11.30 11.78
N SER A 2 -16.34 -12.31 12.31
CA SER A 2 -16.87 -12.28 13.69
C SER A 2 -15.81 -12.34 14.80
N ARG A 3 -14.55 -12.54 14.48
CA ARG A 3 -13.43 -12.63 15.45
C ARG A 3 -12.34 -11.59 15.24
N THR A 4 -12.41 -10.78 14.19
CA THR A 4 -11.41 -9.74 13.93
C THR A 4 -11.88 -8.45 14.58
N PRO A 5 -11.06 -7.81 15.43
CA PRO A 5 -11.36 -6.50 15.97
C PRO A 5 -11.64 -5.53 14.83
N ARG A 6 -12.70 -4.75 14.95
CA ARG A 6 -12.91 -3.61 14.06
C ARG A 6 -11.85 -2.57 14.38
N VAL A 7 -11.17 -2.10 13.34
CA VAL A 7 -10.21 -1.00 13.46
C VAL A 7 -10.71 0.16 12.62
N GLU A 8 -10.46 1.35 13.12
CA GLU A 8 -10.83 2.59 12.45
C GLU A 8 -9.89 2.90 11.27
N GLY A 9 -10.21 3.93 10.52
CA GLY A 9 -9.41 4.45 9.43
C GLY A 9 -9.92 4.06 8.05
N GLY A 10 -9.01 3.80 7.10
CA GLY A 10 -9.38 3.55 5.70
C GLY A 10 -10.09 2.23 5.48
N GLY A 11 -10.93 2.21 4.45
CA GLY A 11 -11.58 1.01 3.93
C GLY A 11 -13.10 0.99 4.04
N ALA A 12 -13.70 -0.06 3.51
CA ALA A 12 -15.15 -0.26 3.43
C ALA A 12 -15.66 -1.33 4.41
N LEU A 13 -14.81 -2.24 4.90
CA LEU A 13 -15.24 -3.35 5.73
C LEU A 13 -15.78 -2.91 7.10
N GLN A 14 -15.36 -1.75 7.60
CA GLN A 14 -15.88 -1.17 8.83
C GLN A 14 -17.38 -0.83 8.75
N GLU A 15 -17.92 -0.55 7.56
CA GLU A 15 -19.32 -0.20 7.32
C GLU A 15 -20.25 -1.43 7.21
N LEU A 16 -19.67 -2.63 7.09
CA LEU A 16 -20.45 -3.85 6.93
C LEU A 16 -21.00 -4.34 8.28
N VAL A 17 -22.32 -4.51 8.37
CA VAL A 17 -23.01 -4.89 9.63
C VAL A 17 -23.32 -6.39 9.73
N ALA A 18 -23.34 -7.11 8.62
CA ALA A 18 -23.66 -8.53 8.56
C ALA A 18 -22.39 -9.41 8.55
N LYS A 19 -22.55 -10.70 8.81
CA LYS A 19 -21.47 -11.67 8.60
C LYS A 19 -21.23 -11.86 7.11
N HIS A 20 -20.01 -11.63 6.68
CA HIS A 20 -19.55 -11.84 5.29
C HIS A 20 -18.39 -12.81 5.26
N SER A 21 -18.26 -13.52 4.15
CA SER A 21 -17.09 -14.31 3.81
C SER A 21 -16.40 -13.67 2.61
N PHE A 22 -15.09 -13.53 2.69
CA PHE A 22 -14.26 -12.96 1.63
C PHE A 22 -13.19 -13.96 1.22
N THR A 23 -12.90 -14.03 -0.06
CA THR A 23 -11.70 -14.70 -0.56
C THR A 23 -10.46 -13.87 -0.24
N TYR A 24 -9.30 -14.51 -0.22
CA TYR A 24 -8.03 -13.78 -0.03
C TYR A 24 -7.79 -12.73 -1.11
N LEU A 25 -8.21 -13.00 -2.35
CA LEU A 25 -8.10 -12.05 -3.44
C LEU A 25 -8.96 -10.80 -3.22
N GLU A 26 -10.19 -10.96 -2.72
CA GLU A 26 -11.05 -9.82 -2.37
C GLU A 26 -10.44 -8.99 -1.24
N LEU A 27 -9.88 -9.63 -0.22
CA LEU A 27 -9.15 -8.93 0.84
C LEU A 27 -7.93 -8.19 0.30
N CYS A 28 -7.13 -8.80 -0.58
CA CYS A 28 -6.01 -8.11 -1.25
C CYS A 28 -6.48 -6.88 -2.04
N ARG A 29 -7.59 -6.99 -2.76
CA ARG A 29 -8.16 -5.86 -3.50
C ARG A 29 -8.61 -4.74 -2.58
N LEU A 30 -9.33 -5.05 -1.51
CA LEU A 30 -9.77 -4.05 -0.52
C LEU A 30 -8.57 -3.36 0.16
N MET A 31 -7.58 -4.14 0.59
CA MET A 31 -6.33 -3.63 1.17
C MET A 31 -5.61 -2.65 0.24
N MET A 32 -5.45 -3.03 -1.03
CA MET A 32 -4.63 -2.26 -1.95
C MET A 32 -5.39 -1.11 -2.62
N VAL A 33 -6.65 -1.32 -3.01
CA VAL A 33 -7.44 -0.35 -3.78
C VAL A 33 -8.06 0.72 -2.88
N LEU A 34 -8.53 0.33 -1.70
CA LEU A 34 -9.23 1.20 -0.73
C LEU A 34 -8.45 1.42 0.56
N SER A 35 -7.22 0.89 0.66
CA SER A 35 -6.45 0.97 1.91
C SER A 35 -7.19 0.42 3.14
N ASP A 36 -7.96 -0.66 2.97
CA ASP A 36 -8.82 -1.22 4.00
C ASP A 36 -7.99 -1.85 5.13
N ASN A 37 -8.02 -1.23 6.32
CA ASN A 37 -7.25 -1.66 7.48
C ASN A 37 -7.73 -3.02 8.02
N ILE A 38 -9.02 -3.31 7.97
CA ILE A 38 -9.57 -4.61 8.43
C ILE A 38 -9.13 -5.71 7.48
N ALA A 39 -9.20 -5.49 6.15
CA ALA A 39 -8.72 -6.45 5.16
C ALA A 39 -7.21 -6.72 5.34
N THR A 40 -6.42 -5.66 5.59
CA THR A 40 -4.98 -5.76 5.86
C THR A 40 -4.72 -6.62 7.10
N ASN A 41 -5.37 -6.34 8.22
CA ASN A 41 -5.18 -7.07 9.46
C ASN A 41 -5.63 -8.53 9.36
N LEU A 42 -6.69 -8.82 8.60
CA LEU A 42 -7.12 -10.19 8.30
C LEU A 42 -6.03 -10.96 7.53
N LEU A 43 -5.44 -10.34 6.52
CA LEU A 43 -4.35 -10.97 5.75
C LEU A 43 -3.09 -11.16 6.60
N ILE A 44 -2.72 -10.18 7.42
CA ILE A 44 -1.60 -10.32 8.36
C ILE A 44 -1.85 -11.48 9.34
N THR A 45 -3.07 -11.59 9.87
CA THR A 45 -3.43 -12.68 10.80
C THR A 45 -3.32 -14.06 10.14
N VAL A 46 -3.70 -14.18 8.88
CA VAL A 46 -3.65 -15.46 8.15
C VAL A 46 -2.23 -15.84 7.76
N LEU A 47 -1.46 -14.86 7.30
CA LEU A 47 -0.10 -15.10 6.80
C LEU A 47 0.95 -15.17 7.92
N GLY A 48 0.75 -14.39 8.99
CA GLY A 48 1.73 -14.18 10.05
C GLY A 48 2.79 -13.14 9.69
N MET A 49 3.09 -12.23 10.61
CA MET A 49 4.10 -11.17 10.38
C MET A 49 5.48 -11.74 10.06
N GLU A 50 5.89 -12.78 10.79
CA GLU A 50 7.19 -13.45 10.57
C GLU A 50 7.33 -13.99 9.15
N ASN A 51 6.27 -14.61 8.62
CA ASN A 51 6.29 -15.14 7.25
C ASN A 51 6.31 -14.00 6.20
N ILE A 52 5.63 -12.88 6.48
CA ILE A 52 5.64 -11.70 5.61
C ILE A 52 7.05 -11.12 5.57
N ASN A 53 7.69 -10.92 6.73
CA ASN A 53 9.05 -10.40 6.83
C ASN A 53 10.08 -11.35 6.19
N ALA A 54 9.99 -12.66 6.46
CA ALA A 54 10.84 -13.64 5.80
C ALA A 54 10.69 -13.63 4.27
N ARG A 55 9.47 -13.33 3.77
CA ARG A 55 9.26 -13.16 2.33
C ARG A 55 9.88 -11.89 1.79
N ALA A 56 9.83 -10.79 2.53
CA ALA A 56 10.51 -9.55 2.17
C ALA A 56 12.03 -9.76 2.06
N GLU A 57 12.64 -10.45 3.03
CA GLU A 57 14.05 -10.82 3.00
C GLU A 57 14.41 -11.68 1.76
N GLN A 58 13.63 -12.73 1.46
CA GLN A 58 13.82 -13.57 0.27
C GLN A 58 13.76 -12.78 -1.04
N LEU A 59 13.02 -11.69 -1.07
CA LEU A 59 12.89 -10.79 -2.23
C LEU A 59 14.01 -9.73 -2.28
N GLY A 60 14.91 -9.67 -1.30
CA GLY A 60 15.96 -8.66 -1.19
C GLY A 60 15.42 -7.26 -0.88
N VAL A 61 14.33 -7.19 -0.13
CA VAL A 61 13.68 -5.96 0.35
C VAL A 61 13.54 -5.99 1.88
N ASP A 62 14.59 -6.42 2.53
CA ASP A 62 14.73 -6.64 3.97
C ASP A 62 14.60 -5.38 4.85
N GLU A 63 14.68 -4.20 4.24
CA GLU A 63 14.36 -2.93 4.91
C GLU A 63 12.85 -2.63 4.95
N ILE A 64 12.00 -3.56 4.50
CA ILE A 64 10.54 -3.54 4.69
C ILE A 64 10.23 -4.48 5.84
N GLU A 65 9.81 -3.91 6.96
CA GLU A 65 9.53 -4.66 8.19
C GLU A 65 8.11 -4.41 8.67
N LEU A 66 7.37 -5.48 8.91
CA LEU A 66 6.03 -5.45 9.49
C LEU A 66 6.11 -5.88 10.96
N ASN A 67 5.94 -4.94 11.88
CA ASN A 67 6.12 -5.15 13.33
C ASN A 67 4.84 -4.96 14.13
N ARG A 68 3.78 -4.40 13.53
CA ARG A 68 2.46 -4.21 14.16
C ARG A 68 1.32 -4.30 13.16
N MET A 69 0.14 -4.56 13.67
CA MET A 69 -1.11 -4.46 12.92
C MET A 69 -1.44 -3.01 12.54
N MET A 70 -2.32 -2.83 11.57
CA MET A 70 -2.86 -1.51 11.25
C MET A 70 -3.67 -0.99 12.45
N MET A 71 -3.47 0.28 12.78
CA MET A 71 -4.13 1.00 13.90
C MET A 71 -3.81 0.43 15.30
N ASP A 72 -2.74 -0.34 15.46
CA ASP A 72 -2.23 -0.81 16.75
C ASP A 72 -1.32 0.27 17.35
N PHE A 73 -1.94 1.24 18.02
CA PHE A 73 -1.24 2.35 18.65
C PHE A 73 -0.55 1.96 19.96
N ASP A 74 -0.99 0.87 20.61
CA ASP A 74 -0.33 0.34 21.81
C ASP A 74 1.05 -0.23 21.43
N ALA A 75 1.12 -1.02 20.35
CA ALA A 75 2.40 -1.49 19.83
C ALA A 75 3.32 -0.33 19.41
N LEU A 76 2.76 0.71 18.79
CA LEU A 76 3.52 1.92 18.43
C LEU A 76 4.09 2.63 19.66
N ALA A 77 3.31 2.77 20.74
CA ALA A 77 3.75 3.38 21.98
C ALA A 77 4.87 2.58 22.68
N GLU A 78 4.94 1.27 22.43
CA GLU A 78 6.02 0.38 22.88
C GLU A 78 7.25 0.41 21.94
N GLY A 79 7.26 1.25 20.92
CA GLY A 79 8.35 1.40 19.96
C GLY A 79 8.36 0.36 18.84
N ARG A 80 7.29 -0.43 18.71
CA ARG A 80 7.11 -1.37 17.58
C ARG A 80 6.37 -0.67 16.46
N ASP A 81 7.08 -0.26 15.43
CA ASP A 81 6.47 0.35 14.24
C ASP A 81 6.83 -0.42 12.97
N ASN A 82 6.06 -0.21 11.93
CA ASN A 82 6.32 -0.74 10.60
C ASN A 82 7.30 0.18 9.89
N HIS A 83 8.31 -0.39 9.23
CA HIS A 83 9.37 0.36 8.57
C HIS A 83 9.47 0.00 7.09
N LEU A 84 9.87 0.97 6.29
CA LEU A 84 10.27 0.76 4.91
C LEU A 84 11.21 1.90 4.46
N THR A 85 12.03 1.61 3.44
CA THR A 85 12.80 2.62 2.74
C THR A 85 12.30 2.80 1.31
N ALA A 86 12.57 3.96 0.73
CA ALA A 86 12.22 4.23 -0.65
C ALA A 86 12.90 3.25 -1.62
N LEU A 87 14.14 2.85 -1.33
CA LEU A 87 14.88 1.91 -2.16
C LEU A 87 14.28 0.50 -2.12
N SER A 88 13.97 -0.02 -0.93
CA SER A 88 13.36 -1.34 -0.78
C SER A 88 11.96 -1.37 -1.40
N LEU A 89 11.17 -0.30 -1.24
CA LEU A 89 9.88 -0.19 -1.90
C LEU A 89 10.02 -0.15 -3.44
N ALA A 90 10.99 0.58 -3.98
CA ALA A 90 11.27 0.60 -5.41
C ALA A 90 11.69 -0.78 -5.95
N ARG A 91 12.50 -1.54 -5.19
CA ARG A 91 12.87 -2.93 -5.52
C ARG A 91 11.64 -3.85 -5.54
N LEU A 92 10.72 -3.69 -4.58
CA LEU A 92 9.48 -4.45 -4.55
C LEU A 92 8.59 -4.14 -5.77
N TYR A 93 8.44 -2.86 -6.14
CA TYR A 93 7.72 -2.49 -7.36
C TYR A 93 8.38 -3.04 -8.63
N LYS A 94 9.71 -3.00 -8.70
CA LYS A 94 10.46 -3.61 -9.80
C LYS A 94 10.15 -5.11 -9.89
N HIS A 95 10.16 -5.83 -8.76
CA HIS A 95 9.83 -7.25 -8.72
C HIS A 95 8.41 -7.53 -9.23
N ILE A 96 7.41 -6.78 -8.77
CA ILE A 96 6.02 -6.91 -9.22
C ILE A 96 5.90 -6.61 -10.72
N PHE A 97 6.56 -5.56 -11.20
CA PHE A 97 6.62 -5.21 -12.61
C PHE A 97 7.20 -6.34 -13.47
N GLU A 98 8.29 -6.94 -13.05
CA GLU A 98 8.94 -8.07 -13.76
C GLU A 98 8.09 -9.35 -13.73
N CYS A 99 7.27 -9.54 -12.69
CA CYS A 99 6.38 -10.69 -12.58
C CYS A 99 5.06 -10.56 -13.36
N ARG A 100 4.66 -9.36 -13.77
CA ARG A 100 3.32 -9.08 -14.37
C ARG A 100 2.99 -9.93 -15.59
N ASP A 101 4.00 -10.33 -16.35
CA ASP A 101 3.85 -11.11 -17.57
C ASP A 101 4.21 -12.61 -17.40
N ARG A 102 4.68 -13.03 -16.22
CA ARG A 102 5.13 -14.39 -15.96
C ARG A 102 3.98 -15.36 -15.69
N ASP A 103 3.03 -14.95 -14.86
CA ASP A 103 1.93 -15.80 -14.42
C ASP A 103 0.68 -15.00 -14.05
N ALA A 104 -0.39 -15.71 -13.66
CA ALA A 104 -1.65 -15.09 -13.32
C ALA A 104 -1.56 -14.24 -12.02
N TYR A 105 -0.70 -14.60 -11.08
CA TYR A 105 -0.55 -13.87 -9.81
C TYR A 105 0.19 -12.55 -10.03
N GLY A 106 1.28 -12.55 -10.79
CA GLY A 106 1.99 -11.33 -11.16
C GLY A 106 1.11 -10.35 -11.91
N ARG A 107 0.32 -10.85 -12.85
CA ARG A 107 -0.67 -10.04 -13.59
C ARG A 107 -1.73 -9.45 -12.67
N GLU A 108 -2.26 -10.23 -11.71
CA GLU A 108 -3.28 -9.73 -10.79
C GLU A 108 -2.72 -8.70 -9.82
N MET A 109 -1.51 -8.90 -9.27
CA MET A 109 -0.84 -7.88 -8.44
C MET A 109 -0.68 -6.55 -9.17
N TRP A 110 -0.22 -6.60 -10.42
CA TRP A 110 -0.09 -5.43 -11.28
C TRP A 110 -1.44 -4.73 -11.53
N ASN A 111 -2.47 -5.49 -11.87
CA ASN A 111 -3.82 -4.99 -12.09
C ASN A 111 -4.43 -4.34 -10.84
N ILE A 112 -4.20 -4.93 -9.67
CA ILE A 112 -4.70 -4.39 -8.39
C ILE A 112 -4.06 -3.02 -8.12
N LEU A 113 -2.73 -2.88 -8.26
CA LEU A 113 -2.02 -1.61 -8.08
C LEU A 113 -2.52 -0.52 -9.04
N GLY A 114 -2.85 -0.87 -10.28
CA GLY A 114 -3.40 0.07 -11.27
C GLY A 114 -4.84 0.54 -10.98
N ARG A 115 -5.49 0.00 -9.95
CA ARG A 115 -6.85 0.33 -9.54
C ARG A 115 -6.93 1.17 -8.27
N GLN A 116 -5.79 1.66 -7.76
CA GLN A 116 -5.77 2.53 -6.57
C GLN A 116 -6.72 3.72 -6.74
N GLN A 117 -7.57 3.94 -5.74
CA GLN A 117 -8.61 5.00 -5.78
C GLN A 117 -8.10 6.36 -5.29
N PHE A 118 -7.10 6.38 -4.41
CA PHE A 118 -6.54 7.62 -3.87
C PHE A 118 -5.51 8.18 -4.85
N ARG A 119 -5.80 9.35 -5.42
CA ARG A 119 -4.97 10.01 -6.44
C ARG A 119 -4.64 11.46 -6.06
N ASP A 120 -4.55 11.72 -4.78
CA ASP A 120 -4.44 13.07 -4.19
C ASP A 120 -2.99 13.48 -3.86
N ILE A 121 -2.00 12.66 -4.23
CA ILE A 121 -0.58 12.95 -4.04
C ILE A 121 0.11 13.02 -5.42
N LEU A 122 0.94 12.06 -5.80
CA LEU A 122 1.70 12.10 -7.06
C LEU A 122 0.81 12.28 -8.31
N PRO A 123 -0.30 11.53 -8.49
CA PRO A 123 -1.10 11.62 -9.70
C PRO A 123 -2.16 12.74 -9.69
N PHE A 124 -2.13 13.66 -8.73
CA PHE A 124 -3.16 14.68 -8.55
C PHE A 124 -3.44 15.50 -9.82
N TYR A 125 -2.38 15.88 -10.54
CA TYR A 125 -2.50 16.67 -11.77
C TYR A 125 -2.48 15.82 -13.05
N TRP A 126 -2.38 14.49 -12.93
CA TRP A 126 -2.34 13.62 -14.10
C TRP A 126 -3.75 13.35 -14.63
N GLY A 127 -3.86 13.19 -15.95
CA GLY A 127 -5.11 12.83 -16.57
C GLY A 127 -5.67 11.50 -16.06
N LYS A 128 -6.98 11.32 -16.13
CA LYS A 128 -7.65 10.09 -15.66
C LYS A 128 -7.16 8.83 -16.38
N ASP A 129 -6.70 8.96 -17.62
CA ASP A 129 -6.18 7.86 -18.42
C ASP A 129 -4.71 7.54 -18.13
N THR A 130 -4.05 8.30 -17.26
CA THR A 130 -2.68 8.03 -16.85
C THR A 130 -2.62 6.76 -16.02
N ARG A 131 -1.87 5.78 -16.49
CA ARG A 131 -1.69 4.48 -15.83
C ARG A 131 -0.59 4.59 -14.79
N PHE A 132 -0.99 4.57 -13.54
CA PHE A 132 -0.09 4.56 -12.40
C PHE A 132 -0.45 3.40 -11.48
N HIS A 133 0.46 2.46 -11.36
CA HIS A 133 0.31 1.26 -10.54
C HIS A 133 0.96 1.54 -9.19
N HIS A 134 0.16 1.97 -8.22
CA HIS A 134 0.69 2.59 -7.00
C HIS A 134 -0.08 2.22 -5.73
N LYS A 135 0.48 2.63 -4.59
CA LYS A 135 -0.16 2.58 -3.28
C LYS A 135 0.19 3.83 -2.50
N THR A 136 -0.83 4.42 -1.87
CA THR A 136 -0.71 5.54 -0.95
C THR A 136 -0.61 5.07 0.50
N GLY A 137 -0.07 5.91 1.37
CA GLY A 137 -0.09 5.76 2.83
C GLY A 137 -0.30 7.11 3.49
N SER A 138 -1.26 7.19 4.40
CA SER A 138 -1.57 8.41 5.13
C SER A 138 -1.85 8.09 6.60
N LEU A 139 -1.13 8.74 7.50
CA LEU A 139 -1.31 8.75 8.95
C LEU A 139 -1.11 10.19 9.44
N ASP A 140 -1.31 10.41 10.73
CA ASP A 140 -0.99 11.72 11.30
C ASP A 140 0.49 12.07 11.04
N ARG A 141 0.72 13.24 10.41
CA ARG A 141 2.04 13.76 10.01
C ARG A 141 2.83 12.87 9.03
N VAL A 142 2.17 11.96 8.32
CA VAL A 142 2.79 11.04 7.35
C VAL A 142 1.97 10.99 6.07
N GLU A 143 2.60 11.28 4.94
CA GLU A 143 2.01 11.13 3.62
C GLU A 143 2.98 10.42 2.67
N HIS A 144 2.54 9.35 2.07
CA HIS A 144 3.31 8.51 1.17
C HIS A 144 2.56 8.24 -0.12
N ASP A 145 3.28 8.19 -1.22
CA ASP A 145 2.77 7.63 -2.47
C ASP A 145 3.93 7.02 -3.25
N GLY A 146 3.70 5.89 -3.88
CA GLY A 146 4.75 5.27 -4.68
C GLY A 146 4.19 4.23 -5.62
N GLY A 147 4.84 4.09 -6.77
CA GLY A 147 4.41 3.17 -7.80
C GLY A 147 5.17 3.29 -9.11
N VAL A 148 4.63 2.63 -10.13
CA VAL A 148 5.18 2.62 -11.49
C VAL A 148 4.24 3.32 -12.45
N LEU A 149 4.73 4.38 -13.06
CA LEU A 149 4.05 5.14 -14.11
C LEU A 149 4.35 4.52 -15.48
N GLU A 150 3.31 4.18 -16.24
CA GLU A 150 3.42 3.78 -17.64
C GLU A 150 3.32 4.99 -18.56
N THR A 151 4.29 5.16 -19.44
CA THR A 151 4.30 6.22 -20.45
C THR A 151 4.70 5.65 -21.81
N PHE A 152 4.50 6.45 -22.86
CA PHE A 152 4.99 6.11 -24.21
C PHE A 152 6.53 6.08 -24.31
N ARG A 153 7.24 6.66 -23.32
CA ARG A 153 8.70 6.66 -23.22
C ARG A 153 9.25 5.51 -22.39
N GLY A 154 8.39 4.72 -21.74
CA GLY A 154 8.77 3.63 -20.86
C GLY A 154 8.05 3.67 -19.51
N HIS A 155 8.61 2.92 -18.57
CA HIS A 155 8.07 2.79 -17.22
C HIS A 155 9.00 3.48 -16.22
N PHE A 156 8.44 4.26 -15.32
CA PHE A 156 9.19 5.03 -14.32
C PHE A 156 8.67 4.71 -12.93
N CYS A 157 9.57 4.34 -12.03
CA CYS A 157 9.23 4.13 -10.62
C CYS A 157 9.40 5.45 -9.85
N PHE A 158 8.34 5.89 -9.20
CA PHE A 158 8.33 7.04 -8.29
C PHE A 158 8.01 6.57 -6.88
N ILE A 159 8.84 6.96 -5.92
CA ILE A 159 8.60 6.70 -4.50
C ILE A 159 8.76 8.02 -3.75
N LEU A 160 7.72 8.43 -3.07
CA LEU A 160 7.68 9.61 -2.23
C LEU A 160 7.26 9.21 -0.82
N LEU A 161 8.17 9.31 0.12
CA LEU A 161 7.93 9.03 1.53
C LEU A 161 8.16 10.32 2.31
N MET A 162 7.15 10.76 3.03
CA MET A 162 7.18 11.98 3.82
C MET A 162 6.74 11.68 5.25
N SER A 163 7.50 12.11 6.21
CA SER A 163 7.22 12.03 7.64
C SER A 163 7.44 13.38 8.29
N ASP A 164 6.84 13.58 9.45
CA ASP A 164 6.93 14.81 10.22
C ASP A 164 6.48 16.07 9.44
N ILE A 165 5.42 15.91 8.64
CA ILE A 165 4.85 16.94 7.77
C ILE A 165 3.37 17.12 8.07
N ASP A 166 2.86 18.35 7.96
CA ASP A 166 1.42 18.57 7.92
C ASP A 166 0.80 17.87 6.70
N ASN A 167 -0.31 17.14 6.90
CA ASN A 167 -0.87 16.28 5.86
C ASN A 167 -1.30 17.03 4.61
N ASP A 168 -1.95 18.19 4.73
CA ASP A 168 -2.39 18.97 3.58
C ASP A 168 -1.18 19.51 2.80
N ARG A 169 -0.15 19.96 3.51
CA ARG A 169 1.11 20.40 2.91
C ARG A 169 1.86 19.25 2.25
N GLY A 170 1.83 18.05 2.86
CA GLY A 170 2.41 16.83 2.28
C GLY A 170 1.76 16.48 0.95
N LYS A 171 0.44 16.49 0.89
CA LYS A 171 -0.33 16.24 -0.33
C LYS A 171 -0.05 17.30 -1.40
N GLU A 172 -0.04 18.58 -1.05
CA GLU A 172 0.32 19.66 -1.97
C GLU A 172 1.73 19.48 -2.55
N LEU A 173 2.70 19.18 -1.69
CA LEU A 173 4.08 18.93 -2.11
C LEU A 173 4.17 17.73 -3.05
N GLY A 174 3.53 16.61 -2.72
CA GLY A 174 3.49 15.42 -3.56
C GLY A 174 2.84 15.67 -4.92
N ALA A 175 1.72 16.42 -4.94
CA ALA A 175 1.07 16.85 -6.17
C ALA A 175 1.98 17.73 -7.05
N ARG A 176 2.77 18.60 -6.45
CA ARG A 176 3.76 19.44 -7.17
C ARG A 176 4.92 18.62 -7.71
N VAL A 177 5.42 17.63 -6.95
CA VAL A 177 6.43 16.67 -7.43
C VAL A 177 5.92 15.90 -8.64
N GLY A 178 4.66 15.49 -8.63
CA GLY A 178 4.03 14.78 -9.75
C GLY A 178 3.84 15.62 -11.04
N ARG A 179 4.08 16.91 -11.03
CA ARG A 179 3.98 17.77 -12.23
C ARG A 179 5.15 17.62 -13.23
N ILE A 180 6.10 16.75 -12.97
CA ILE A 180 7.29 16.52 -13.79
C ILE A 180 6.94 16.01 -15.20
#